data_66c147b9e1240d67bdac1fd26815456e
#
_entry.id   66c147b9e1240d67bdac1fd26815456e
#
_cell.length_a   1.000
_cell.length_b   1.000
_cell.length_c   1.000
_cell.angle_alpha   90.00
_cell.angle_beta   90.00
_cell.angle_gamma   90.00
#
_symmetry.space_group_name_H-M   'P 1'
#
loop_
_entity.id
_entity.type
_entity.pdbx_description
1 polymer ?
#
loop_
_entity_poly.entity_id
_entity_poly.type
_entity_poly.pdbx_seq_one_letter_code
_entity_poly.pdbx_strand_id
1 'polypeptide(L)'
;MVNAMVRKSVLLVACLASQNMTVFAGEADVVKVAVDAKSQGVYNFSVTVSHGDTGWEHYADRWEIVDNDGNILQTRVLHHPHVNERPFTRSLAGVEIPDHIERLTVRAHDSVHEYGGTVVSVDLQGRH
;
A
#
# COMPACT_ATOMS: atom_id res chain seq x y z
N MET A 1 6.45 19.63 -21.27
CA MET A 1 6.35 19.33 -21.07
C MET A 1 5.89 18.30 -20.93
N VAL A 2 5.68 17.90 -21.00
CA VAL A 2 5.24 17.05 -20.99
C VAL A 2 4.96 16.32 -20.11
N ASN A 3 5.21 16.26 -19.70
CA ASN A 3 5.10 15.63 -18.89
C ASN A 3 4.12 15.47 -18.19
N ALA A 4 3.71 15.97 -18.27
CA ALA A 4 2.75 16.13 -17.52
C ALA A 4 1.92 15.02 -17.48
N MET A 5 1.57 14.62 -18.23
CA MET A 5 0.71 13.72 -18.21
C MET A 5 0.96 12.63 -17.55
N VAL A 6 1.79 12.57 -17.45
CA VAL A 6 2.11 11.54 -16.91
C VAL A 6 1.69 11.34 -15.67
N ARG A 7 1.59 12.01 -15.08
CA ARG A 7 1.39 11.84 -13.90
C ARG A 7 0.29 11.32 -13.44
N LYS A 8 -0.45 11.24 -13.93
CA LYS A 8 -1.54 10.85 -13.46
C LYS A 8 -1.48 9.58 -12.93
N SER A 9 -0.96 8.85 -13.20
CA SER A 9 -1.10 7.66 -12.67
C SER A 9 -0.05 7.26 -11.97
N VAL A 10 0.39 6.98 -11.56
CA VAL A 10 1.38 6.66 -10.96
C VAL A 10 1.85 5.62 -10.44
N LEU A 11 2.28 5.08 -10.12
CA LEU A 11 2.66 4.08 -9.63
C LEU A 11 3.77 3.76 -9.12
N LEU A 12 4.26 3.32 -8.72
CA LEU A 12 5.24 3.06 -8.29
C LEU A 12 5.79 2.08 -7.73
N VAL A 13 6.26 1.71 -7.42
CA VAL A 13 6.74 0.76 -7.05
C VAL A 13 7.62 0.31 -6.31
N ALA A 14 8.07 -0.06 -6.10
CA ALA A 14 8.76 -0.44 -5.29
C ALA A 14 9.62 -1.33 -5.10
N CYS A 15 9.73 -1.81 -4.72
CA CYS A 15 10.35 -2.74 -4.46
C CYS A 15 11.44 -3.28 -4.51
N LEU A 16 12.09 -3.16 -4.58
CA LEU A 16 13.15 -3.70 -4.64
C LEU A 16 13.48 -4.46 -3.62
N ALA A 17 13.31 -4.18 -2.87
CA ALA A 17 13.73 -4.83 -1.83
C ALA A 17 13.53 -6.16 -1.95
N SER A 18 12.78 -6.39 -2.48
CA SER A 18 12.49 -7.60 -2.47
C SER A 18 13.42 -8.49 -2.68
N GLN A 19 14.27 -8.26 -3.07
CA GLN A 19 15.08 -9.12 -3.34
C GLN A 19 15.52 -9.94 -2.34
N ASN A 20 15.61 -9.87 -1.55
CA ASN A 20 16.19 -10.63 -0.68
C ASN A 20 15.47 -11.41 0.07
N MET A 21 15.00 -11.72 0.08
CA MET A 21 14.42 -12.25 0.76
C MET A 21 14.16 -13.37 1.32
N THR A 22 14.18 -13.61 1.81
CA THR A 22 14.13 -14.48 2.55
C THR A 22 13.07 -14.74 3.15
N VAL A 23 12.60 -14.81 3.21
CA VAL A 23 11.68 -15.23 3.59
C VAL A 23 11.08 -15.72 4.69
N PHE A 24 10.87 -15.40 5.50
CA PHE A 24 10.26 -15.83 6.50
C PHE A 24 9.04 -15.34 6.49
N ALA A 25 8.23 -15.69 6.87
CA ALA A 25 7.04 -15.41 6.90
C ALA A 25 6.79 -14.56 7.93
N GLY A 26 6.91 -13.75 8.23
CA GLY A 26 6.60 -13.01 9.32
C GLY A 26 5.81 -11.88 8.97
N GLU A 27 6.42 -10.77 8.65
CA GLU A 27 5.69 -9.56 8.44
C GLU A 27 4.98 -9.55 7.09
N ALA A 28 3.97 -8.72 6.98
CA ALA A 28 3.29 -8.54 5.71
C ALA A 28 4.00 -7.47 4.91
N ASP A 29 4.26 -7.75 3.64
CA ASP A 29 4.98 -6.85 2.77
C ASP A 29 4.04 -6.21 1.76
N VAL A 30 4.15 -4.90 1.58
CA VAL A 30 3.49 -4.24 0.46
C VAL A 30 4.48 -4.31 -0.68
N VAL A 31 4.08 -4.94 -1.77
CA VAL A 31 4.98 -5.14 -2.89
C VAL A 31 4.64 -4.29 -4.10
N LYS A 32 3.46 -3.70 -4.13
CA LYS A 32 3.08 -2.88 -5.26
C LYS A 32 1.93 -1.99 -4.86
N VAL A 33 1.97 -0.75 -5.31
CA VAL A 33 0.87 0.19 -5.10
C VAL A 33 0.58 0.87 -6.43
N ALA A 34 -0.66 0.85 -6.86
CA ALA A 34 -1.11 1.61 -8.02
C ALA A 34 -2.09 2.67 -7.54
N VAL A 35 -1.90 3.88 -7.98
CA VAL A 35 -2.72 5.00 -7.57
C VAL A 35 -3.32 5.63 -8.81
N ASP A 36 -4.62 5.87 -8.77
CA ASP A 36 -5.34 6.43 -9.89
C ASP A 36 -6.09 7.66 -9.41
N ALA A 37 -5.80 8.81 -9.97
CA ALA A 37 -6.47 10.05 -9.58
C ALA A 37 -7.86 10.06 -10.18
N LYS A 38 -8.87 10.22 -9.33
CA LYS A 38 -10.25 10.26 -9.82
C LYS A 38 -10.72 11.69 -10.00
N SER A 39 -10.38 12.54 -9.11
CA SER A 39 -10.70 13.95 -9.19
C SER A 39 -9.69 14.65 -8.32
N GLN A 40 -9.82 15.98 -8.20
CA GLN A 40 -8.81 16.69 -7.45
C GLN A 40 -8.82 16.25 -6.01
N GLY A 41 -7.69 15.77 -5.54
CA GLY A 41 -7.55 15.34 -4.15
C GLY A 41 -8.16 13.99 -3.83
N VAL A 42 -8.72 13.29 -4.81
CA VAL A 42 -9.39 12.01 -4.57
C VAL A 42 -8.74 10.93 -5.42
N TYR A 43 -8.38 9.84 -4.80
CA TYR A 43 -7.59 8.79 -5.45
C TYR A 43 -8.16 7.42 -5.18
N ASN A 44 -7.96 6.52 -6.11
CA ASN A 44 -8.20 5.10 -5.87
C ASN A 44 -6.87 4.43 -5.71
N PHE A 45 -6.75 3.56 -4.72
CA PHE A 45 -5.52 2.83 -4.45
C PHE A 45 -5.77 1.35 -4.70
N SER A 46 -4.79 0.70 -5.30
CA SER A 46 -4.80 -0.75 -5.46
C SER A 46 -3.48 -1.24 -4.90
N VAL A 47 -3.53 -2.05 -3.88
CA VAL A 47 -2.35 -2.42 -3.11
C VAL A 47 -2.19 -3.93 -3.13
N THR A 48 -0.99 -4.37 -3.46
CA THR A 48 -0.66 -5.79 -3.49
C THR A 48 0.19 -6.11 -2.27
N VAL A 49 -0.24 -7.10 -1.51
CA VAL A 49 0.38 -7.50 -0.27
C VAL A 49 0.85 -8.94 -0.40
N SER A 50 2.05 -9.20 0.08
CA SER A 50 2.58 -10.57 0.14
C SER A 50 2.72 -10.95 1.60
N HIS A 51 2.08 -12.03 1.99
CA HIS A 51 2.14 -12.52 3.35
C HIS A 51 1.69 -13.98 3.34
N GLY A 52 2.37 -14.79 4.12
CA GLY A 52 2.00 -16.20 4.22
C GLY A 52 0.94 -16.39 5.29
N ASP A 53 -0.30 -16.05 4.99
CA ASP A 53 -1.39 -16.24 5.94
C ASP A 53 -1.55 -17.73 6.22
N THR A 54 -1.69 -18.08 7.48
CA THR A 54 -1.89 -19.47 7.85
C THR A 54 -3.29 -19.74 8.36
N GLY A 55 -4.05 -18.69 8.62
CA GLY A 55 -5.39 -18.79 9.14
C GLY A 55 -5.66 -17.59 10.01
N TRP A 56 -6.71 -17.68 10.81
CA TRP A 56 -7.09 -16.54 11.64
C TRP A 56 -6.05 -16.23 12.72
N GLU A 57 -5.19 -17.17 13.03
CA GLU A 57 -4.19 -16.94 14.06
C GLU A 57 -3.01 -16.12 13.53
N HIS A 58 -2.82 -16.03 12.22
CA HIS A 58 -1.70 -15.27 11.69
C HIS A 58 -2.02 -14.90 10.24
N TYR A 59 -2.44 -13.67 10.04
CA TYR A 59 -2.82 -13.21 8.70
C TYR A 59 -2.62 -11.71 8.59
N ALA A 60 -2.50 -11.25 7.35
CA ALA A 60 -2.43 -9.82 7.09
C ALA A 60 -3.84 -9.28 7.25
N ASP A 61 -4.04 -8.40 8.22
CA ASP A 61 -5.39 -7.98 8.58
C ASP A 61 -5.72 -6.57 8.11
N ARG A 62 -4.78 -5.81 7.59
CA ARG A 62 -5.11 -4.51 7.00
C ARG A 62 -3.88 -3.92 6.33
N TRP A 63 -4.12 -2.93 5.50
CA TRP A 63 -3.04 -2.06 5.06
C TRP A 63 -3.47 -0.62 5.26
N GLU A 64 -2.51 0.27 5.37
CA GLU A 64 -2.75 1.65 5.75
C GLU A 64 -1.99 2.59 4.86
N ILE A 65 -2.57 3.76 4.63
CA ILE A 65 -1.92 4.86 3.94
C ILE A 65 -1.54 5.85 5.02
N VAL A 66 -0.26 6.18 5.14
CA VAL A 66 0.21 7.07 6.19
C VAL A 66 1.00 8.22 5.59
N ASP A 67 0.99 9.36 6.27
CA ASP A 67 1.76 10.51 5.82
C ASP A 67 3.19 10.43 6.36
N ASN A 68 3.99 11.46 6.09
CA ASN A 68 5.37 11.43 6.51
C ASN A 68 5.56 11.50 8.03
N ASP A 69 4.55 11.92 8.74
CA ASP A 69 4.62 12.00 10.19
C ASP A 69 4.06 10.75 10.86
N GLY A 70 3.65 9.78 10.07
CA GLY A 70 3.12 8.54 10.62
C GLY A 70 1.63 8.58 10.89
N ASN A 71 0.94 9.63 10.48
CA ASN A 71 -0.49 9.70 10.70
C ASN A 71 -1.21 8.84 9.68
N ILE A 72 -2.16 8.05 10.13
CA ILE A 72 -2.91 7.17 9.24
C ILE A 72 -3.97 7.99 8.55
N LEU A 73 -3.88 8.05 7.22
CA LEU A 73 -4.84 8.79 6.43
C LEU A 73 -6.04 7.91 6.07
N GLN A 74 -5.83 6.63 5.87
CA GLN A 74 -6.90 5.73 5.52
C GLN A 74 -6.45 4.30 5.78
N THR A 75 -7.41 3.42 6.07
CA THR A 75 -7.14 2.01 6.37
C THR A 75 -8.04 1.14 5.52
N ARG A 76 -7.47 0.10 4.95
CA ARG A 76 -8.23 -0.93 4.26
C ARG A 76 -8.19 -2.18 5.13
N VAL A 77 -9.30 -2.53 5.71
CA VAL A 77 -9.37 -3.71 6.56
C VAL A 77 -9.49 -4.94 5.67
N LEU A 78 -8.74 -5.97 5.99
CA LEU A 78 -8.76 -7.23 5.27
C LEU A 78 -9.50 -8.20 6.20
N HIS A 79 -10.68 -8.59 5.80
CA HIS A 79 -11.62 -9.18 6.74
C HIS A 79 -11.42 -10.67 6.98
N HIS A 80 -10.50 -11.31 6.27
CA HIS A 80 -10.27 -12.73 6.48
C HIS A 80 -8.89 -13.10 5.92
N PRO A 81 -8.37 -14.25 6.33
CA PRO A 81 -7.06 -14.67 5.83
C PRO A 81 -7.09 -15.02 4.34
N HIS A 82 -5.94 -14.85 3.70
CA HIS A 82 -5.79 -15.16 2.29
C HIS A 82 -4.78 -16.30 2.16
N VAL A 83 -5.16 -17.48 2.64
CA VAL A 83 -4.22 -18.59 2.76
C VAL A 83 -3.76 -19.07 1.38
N ASN A 84 -4.66 -19.10 0.43
CA ASN A 84 -4.36 -19.63 -0.90
C ASN A 84 -4.16 -18.56 -1.95
N GLU A 85 -4.01 -17.32 -1.54
CA GLU A 85 -3.80 -16.23 -2.49
C GLU A 85 -2.61 -15.43 -2.02
N ARG A 86 -1.49 -15.56 -2.67
CA ARG A 86 -0.28 -14.84 -2.29
C ARG A 86 0.54 -14.57 -3.54
N PRO A 87 0.77 -13.33 -3.90
CA PRO A 87 0.27 -12.14 -3.21
C PRO A 87 -1.18 -11.88 -3.57
N PHE A 88 -1.81 -11.00 -2.84
CA PHE A 88 -3.18 -10.63 -3.15
C PHE A 88 -3.27 -9.12 -3.28
N THR A 89 -4.26 -8.66 -4.04
CA THR A 89 -4.42 -7.23 -4.31
C THR A 89 -5.82 -6.81 -3.88
N ARG A 90 -5.90 -5.71 -3.15
CA ARG A 90 -7.19 -5.16 -2.75
C ARG A 90 -7.16 -3.66 -2.93
N SER A 91 -8.31 -3.09 -3.13
CA SER A 91 -8.44 -1.68 -3.50
C SER A 91 -9.20 -0.88 -2.47
N LEU A 92 -9.00 0.42 -2.52
CA LEU A 92 -9.75 1.36 -1.70
C LEU A 92 -10.04 2.54 -2.60
N ALA A 93 -11.31 2.84 -2.78
CA ALA A 93 -11.74 3.89 -3.70
C ALA A 93 -12.08 5.15 -2.94
N GLY A 94 -11.97 6.27 -3.60
CA GLY A 94 -12.43 7.52 -3.03
C GLY A 94 -11.62 8.03 -1.86
N VAL A 95 -10.33 7.80 -1.87
CA VAL A 95 -9.48 8.23 -0.78
C VAL A 95 -9.18 9.71 -0.95
N GLU A 96 -9.51 10.50 0.05
CA GLU A 96 -9.27 11.93 0.00
C GLU A 96 -7.94 12.23 0.65
N ILE A 97 -7.04 12.85 -0.07
CA ILE A 97 -5.72 13.19 0.41
C ILE A 97 -5.61 14.71 0.45
N PRO A 98 -5.31 15.30 1.60
CA PRO A 98 -5.16 16.76 1.67
C PRO A 98 -4.11 17.28 0.71
N ASP A 99 -4.35 18.50 0.20
CA ASP A 99 -3.49 19.06 -0.83
C ASP A 99 -2.05 19.21 -0.41
N HIS A 100 -1.79 19.43 0.86
CA HIS A 100 -0.41 19.65 1.31
C HIS A 100 0.40 18.38 1.38
N ILE A 101 -0.21 17.21 1.22
CA ILE A 101 0.51 15.96 1.30
C ILE A 101 0.98 15.59 -0.09
N GLU A 102 2.29 15.55 -0.29
CA GLU A 102 2.86 15.22 -1.57
C GLU A 102 3.49 13.85 -1.59
N ARG A 103 3.72 13.26 -0.43
CA ARG A 103 4.32 11.94 -0.36
C ARG A 103 3.67 11.16 0.76
N LEU A 104 3.39 9.92 0.53
CA LEU A 104 2.81 9.07 1.55
C LEU A 104 3.43 7.69 1.45
N THR A 105 3.11 6.85 2.40
CA THR A 105 3.64 5.49 2.47
C THR A 105 2.47 4.54 2.66
N VAL A 106 2.52 3.42 2.00
CA VAL A 106 1.54 2.35 2.21
C VAL A 106 2.26 1.22 2.93
N ARG A 107 1.68 0.79 4.04
CA ARG A 107 2.26 -0.28 4.84
C ARG A 107 1.20 -1.30 5.18
N ALA A 108 1.60 -2.52 5.44
CA ALA A 108 0.68 -3.59 5.80
C ALA A 108 0.91 -3.99 7.25
N HIS A 109 -0.10 -4.60 7.84
CA HIS A 109 -0.09 -5.01 9.23
C HIS A 109 -0.53 -6.45 9.29
N ASP A 110 0.14 -7.26 10.09
CA ASP A 110 -0.32 -8.61 10.29
C ASP A 110 -0.64 -8.83 11.77
N SER A 111 -1.43 -9.83 12.04
CA SER A 111 -2.01 -10.01 13.36
C SER A 111 -1.01 -10.47 14.42
N VAL A 112 0.18 -10.89 14.01
CA VAL A 112 1.18 -11.37 14.95
C VAL A 112 2.35 -10.41 15.05
N HIS A 113 2.90 -9.99 13.91
CA HIS A 113 4.11 -9.18 13.90
C HIS A 113 3.82 -7.70 13.76
N GLU A 114 2.58 -7.34 13.53
CA GLU A 114 2.16 -5.96 13.35
C GLU A 114 2.82 -5.35 12.14
N TYR A 115 3.83 -4.53 12.31
CA TYR A 115 4.49 -3.90 11.18
C TYR A 115 5.89 -4.46 11.06
N GLY A 116 6.62 -4.05 10.09
CA GLY A 116 8.00 -4.48 9.94
C GLY A 116 8.32 -4.98 8.56
N GLY A 117 7.30 -5.17 7.75
CA GLY A 117 7.53 -5.63 6.39
C GLY A 117 7.92 -4.50 5.47
N THR A 118 8.06 -4.81 4.21
CA THR A 118 8.40 -3.84 3.19
C THR A 118 7.24 -2.87 2.97
N VAL A 119 7.55 -1.61 2.81
CA VAL A 119 6.55 -0.57 2.55
C VAL A 119 6.84 0.06 1.21
N VAL A 120 5.87 0.77 0.66
CA VAL A 120 6.02 1.45 -0.62
C VAL A 120 5.72 2.92 -0.42
N SER A 121 6.62 3.78 -0.86
CA SER A 121 6.39 5.22 -0.84
C SER A 121 5.76 5.63 -2.15
N VAL A 122 4.80 6.54 -2.06
CA VAL A 122 4.09 7.04 -3.22
C VAL A 122 4.28 8.54 -3.28
N ASP A 123 4.68 9.02 -4.44
CA ASP A 123 4.92 10.45 -4.64
C ASP A 123 3.75 11.00 -5.43
N LEU A 124 3.03 11.94 -4.84
CA LEU A 124 1.88 12.55 -5.48
C LEU A 124 2.22 13.89 -6.10
N GLN A 125 3.52 14.21 -6.22
CA GLN A 125 3.88 15.44 -6.86
C GLN A 125 3.36 15.47 -8.26
N GLY A 126 2.98 16.60 -8.72
CA GLY A 126 2.42 16.69 -10.05
C GLY A 126 0.94 16.51 -10.11
N ARG A 127 0.33 16.15 -8.98
CA ARG A 127 -1.10 16.01 -8.98
C ARG A 127 -1.73 17.40 -9.04
N HIS A 128 -2.83 17.48 -9.63
CA HIS A 128 -3.52 18.76 -9.70
C HIS A 128 -5.00 18.53 -9.67
#